data_57264b5ff6e1dac1faaa7545e14e1f63
#
_entry.id   57264b5ff6e1dac1faaa7545e14e1f63
#
_cell.length_a   1.000
_cell.length_b   1.000
_cell.length_c   1.000
_cell.angle_alpha   90.00
_cell.angle_beta   90.00
_cell.angle_gamma   90.00
#
_symmetry.space_group_name_H-M   'P 1'
#
loop_
_entity.id
_entity.type
_entity.pdbx_description
1 polymer ?
#
loop_
_entity_poly.entity_id
_entity_poly.type
_entity_poly.pdbx_seq_one_letter_code
_entity_poly.pdbx_strand_id
1 'polypeptide(L)'
;MYPYKGELELDNMQIVLNEIQKDFIEKFVAFAYEDICKDIFAKLCKDGEVAFTPSRIGSYWLNDFDGDTEIDVMAVDQQNKRIFAGECKYHSKPVDAPVYFALKEKVARADEIRKAYPSHTVIFGVFSKSGFTQRLLDAADENPDLLLFDGDHILR
;
A
#
# COMPACT_ATOMS: atom_id res chain seq x y z
N MET A 1 -32.42 38.05 -3.86
CA MET A 1 -31.14 37.48 -4.30
C MET A 1 -30.44 38.45 -5.25
N TYR A 2 -29.21 38.72 -5.05
CA TYR A 2 -28.44 39.67 -5.85
C TYR A 2 -27.77 38.92 -7.00
N PRO A 3 -27.89 39.39 -8.27
CA PRO A 3 -27.25 38.67 -9.38
C PRO A 3 -25.76 38.46 -9.24
N TYR A 4 -25.03 39.44 -8.72
CA TYR A 4 -23.60 39.30 -8.44
C TYR A 4 -23.27 38.21 -7.43
N LYS A 5 -24.07 38.13 -6.39
CA LYS A 5 -23.89 37.17 -5.36
C LYS A 5 -24.14 35.75 -5.89
N GLY A 6 -25.11 35.60 -6.76
CA GLY A 6 -25.40 34.34 -7.43
C GLY A 6 -24.26 33.86 -8.31
N GLU A 7 -23.64 34.77 -9.07
CA GLU A 7 -22.51 34.43 -9.93
C GLU A 7 -21.27 34.00 -9.09
N LEU A 8 -20.97 34.76 -8.05
CA LEU A 8 -19.87 34.42 -7.13
C LEU A 8 -20.09 33.10 -6.42
N GLU A 9 -21.30 32.81 -6.00
CA GLU A 9 -21.66 31.56 -5.39
C GLU A 9 -21.52 30.39 -6.35
N LEU A 10 -21.89 30.57 -7.63
CA LEU A 10 -21.72 29.54 -8.66
C LEU A 10 -20.25 29.27 -8.96
N ASP A 11 -19.44 30.32 -9.05
CA ASP A 11 -18.00 30.17 -9.26
C ASP A 11 -17.33 29.44 -8.10
N ASN A 12 -17.68 29.81 -6.85
CA ASN A 12 -17.17 29.14 -5.66
C ASN A 12 -17.63 27.68 -5.59
N MET A 13 -18.88 27.43 -5.97
CA MET A 13 -19.42 26.06 -6.02
C MET A 13 -18.67 25.22 -7.05
N GLN A 14 -18.35 25.80 -8.22
CA GLN A 14 -17.61 25.08 -9.26
C GLN A 14 -16.20 24.73 -8.79
N ILE A 15 -15.51 25.62 -8.09
CA ILE A 15 -14.20 25.35 -7.51
C ILE A 15 -14.29 24.20 -6.51
N VAL A 16 -15.27 24.23 -5.62
CA VAL A 16 -15.48 23.16 -4.61
C VAL A 16 -15.78 21.83 -5.29
N LEU A 17 -16.66 21.82 -6.31
CA LEU A 17 -16.97 20.60 -7.05
C LEU A 17 -15.76 20.03 -7.76
N ASN A 18 -14.91 20.89 -8.34
CA ASN A 18 -13.68 20.44 -8.99
C ASN A 18 -12.71 19.80 -7.99
N GLU A 19 -12.60 20.37 -6.79
CA GLU A 19 -11.77 19.82 -5.73
C GLU A 19 -12.31 18.47 -5.22
N ILE A 20 -13.64 18.36 -5.05
CA ILE A 20 -14.29 17.12 -4.65
C ILE A 20 -14.08 16.03 -5.70
N GLN A 21 -14.23 16.35 -6.97
CA GLN A 21 -13.97 15.40 -8.06
C GLN A 21 -12.52 14.93 -8.08
N LYS A 22 -11.59 15.86 -7.89
CA LYS A 22 -10.17 15.55 -7.84
C LYS A 22 -9.86 14.58 -6.68
N ASP A 23 -10.34 14.90 -5.48
CA ASP A 23 -10.17 14.03 -4.31
C ASP A 23 -10.80 12.67 -4.52
N PHE A 24 -11.99 12.61 -5.10
CA PHE A 24 -12.69 11.36 -5.40
C PHE A 24 -11.89 10.51 -6.37
N ILE A 25 -11.38 11.11 -7.45
CA ILE A 25 -10.58 10.40 -8.45
C ILE A 25 -9.28 9.89 -7.83
N GLU A 26 -8.59 10.70 -7.03
CA GLU A 26 -7.37 10.29 -6.36
C GLU A 26 -7.60 9.09 -5.42
N LYS A 27 -8.67 9.14 -4.63
CA LYS A 27 -9.04 8.03 -3.74
C LYS A 27 -9.43 6.79 -4.51
N PHE A 28 -10.22 6.95 -5.58
CA PHE A 28 -10.63 5.84 -6.43
C PHE A 28 -9.44 5.17 -7.09
N VAL A 29 -8.50 5.97 -7.61
CA VAL A 29 -7.28 5.47 -8.24
C VAL A 29 -6.41 4.75 -7.22
N ALA A 30 -6.31 5.28 -6.00
CA ALA A 30 -5.55 4.63 -4.93
C ALA A 30 -6.12 3.25 -4.58
N PHE A 31 -7.44 3.13 -4.45
CA PHE A 31 -8.10 1.84 -4.23
C PHE A 31 -7.89 0.87 -5.40
N ALA A 32 -8.05 1.36 -6.62
CA ALA A 32 -7.83 0.54 -7.81
C ALA A 32 -6.39 0.06 -7.88
N TYR A 33 -5.44 0.90 -7.50
CA TYR A 33 -4.02 0.54 -7.46
C TYR A 33 -3.74 -0.55 -6.43
N GLU A 34 -4.39 -0.52 -5.27
CA GLU A 34 -4.24 -1.58 -4.27
C GLU A 34 -4.66 -2.94 -4.83
N ASP A 35 -5.78 -3.00 -5.56
CA ASP A 35 -6.22 -4.22 -6.22
C ASP A 35 -5.24 -4.67 -7.30
N ILE A 36 -4.71 -3.73 -8.06
CA ILE A 36 -3.67 -4.01 -9.06
C ILE A 36 -2.42 -4.58 -8.39
N CYS A 37 -2.00 -4.02 -7.26
CA CYS A 37 -0.84 -4.52 -6.50
C CYS A 37 -1.04 -5.96 -6.01
N LYS A 38 -2.24 -6.28 -5.53
CA LYS A 38 -2.59 -7.66 -5.15
C LYS A 38 -2.46 -8.62 -6.33
N ASP A 39 -2.98 -8.22 -7.49
CA ASP A 39 -2.90 -9.02 -8.71
C ASP A 39 -1.45 -9.18 -9.18
N ILE A 40 -0.65 -8.13 -9.12
CA ILE A 40 0.78 -8.15 -9.46
C ILE A 40 1.51 -9.14 -8.54
N PHE A 41 1.26 -9.05 -7.23
CA PHE A 41 1.88 -9.95 -6.26
C PHE A 41 1.51 -11.40 -6.52
N ALA A 42 0.24 -11.68 -6.75
CA ALA A 42 -0.23 -13.03 -7.07
C ALA A 42 0.42 -13.58 -8.33
N LYS A 43 0.53 -12.75 -9.36
CA LYS A 43 1.17 -13.13 -10.62
C LYS A 43 2.65 -13.42 -10.46
N LEU A 44 3.38 -12.57 -9.74
CA LEU A 44 4.81 -12.77 -9.49
C LEU A 44 5.08 -14.03 -8.67
N CYS A 45 4.20 -14.34 -7.72
CA CYS A 45 4.28 -15.60 -6.98
C CYS A 45 4.03 -16.81 -7.88
N LYS A 46 3.03 -16.72 -8.75
CA LYS A 46 2.68 -17.79 -9.71
C LYS A 46 3.81 -18.03 -10.70
N ASP A 47 4.45 -16.97 -11.17
CA ASP A 47 5.54 -17.05 -12.14
C ASP A 47 6.87 -17.48 -11.50
N GLY A 48 6.92 -17.59 -10.17
CA GLY A 48 8.11 -18.01 -9.43
C GLY A 48 9.12 -16.91 -9.20
N GLU A 49 8.80 -15.66 -9.52
CA GLU A 49 9.70 -14.52 -9.29
C GLU A 49 9.75 -14.13 -7.81
N VAL A 50 8.67 -14.41 -7.08
CA VAL A 50 8.63 -14.29 -5.63
C VAL A 50 8.49 -15.68 -5.05
N ALA A 51 9.41 -16.06 -4.17
CA ALA A 51 9.40 -17.38 -3.51
C ALA A 51 8.36 -17.40 -2.39
N PHE A 52 7.09 -17.32 -2.76
CA PHE A 52 5.96 -17.25 -1.83
C PHE A 52 4.75 -17.93 -2.47
N THR A 53 4.08 -18.79 -1.71
CA THR A 53 2.88 -19.50 -2.19
C THR A 53 1.67 -19.03 -1.39
N PRO A 54 0.95 -18.00 -1.87
CA PRO A 54 -0.13 -17.43 -1.08
C PRO A 54 -1.32 -18.38 -0.97
N SER A 55 -1.75 -18.64 0.25
CA SER A 55 -3.01 -19.31 0.56
C SER A 55 -4.16 -18.30 0.54
N ARG A 56 -3.87 -17.05 0.92
CA ARG A 56 -4.81 -15.93 0.96
C ARG A 56 -4.08 -14.66 0.59
N ILE A 57 -4.77 -13.78 -0.13
CA ILE A 57 -4.33 -12.41 -0.42
C ILE A 57 -5.50 -11.47 -0.16
N GLY A 58 -5.26 -10.40 0.56
CA GLY A 58 -6.28 -9.41 0.86
C GLY A 58 -5.69 -8.15 1.47
N SER A 59 -6.54 -7.32 2.04
CA SER A 59 -6.17 -6.16 2.84
C SER A 59 -6.47 -6.45 4.30
N TYR A 60 -5.77 -5.78 5.19
CA TYR A 60 -5.99 -5.91 6.63
C TYR A 60 -6.27 -4.55 7.24
N TRP A 61 -7.32 -4.47 8.04
CA TRP A 61 -7.73 -3.25 8.75
C TRP A 61 -7.52 -3.44 10.23
N LEU A 62 -6.81 -2.52 10.84
CA LEU A 62 -6.57 -2.49 12.27
C LEU A 62 -7.32 -1.31 12.87
N ASN A 63 -8.30 -1.61 13.72
CA ASN A 63 -9.00 -0.60 14.50
C ASN A 63 -8.31 -0.48 15.85
N ASP A 64 -7.61 0.62 16.07
CA ASP A 64 -6.96 0.89 17.34
C ASP A 64 -7.40 2.24 17.90
N PHE A 65 -6.92 2.58 19.08
CA PHE A 65 -7.28 3.82 19.76
C PHE A 65 -6.73 5.07 19.06
N ASP A 66 -5.71 4.92 18.26
CA ASP A 66 -5.07 6.01 17.52
C ASP A 66 -5.67 6.25 16.14
N GLY A 67 -6.63 5.42 15.73
CA GLY A 67 -7.31 5.50 14.46
C GLY A 67 -7.23 4.20 13.66
N ASP A 68 -7.75 4.25 12.45
CA ASP A 68 -7.76 3.09 11.57
C ASP A 68 -6.41 2.96 10.88
N THR A 69 -5.80 1.80 11.03
CA THR A 69 -4.54 1.46 10.35
C THR A 69 -4.82 0.34 9.35
N GLU A 70 -4.35 0.52 8.12
CA GLU A 70 -4.54 -0.44 7.05
C GLU A 70 -3.20 -0.99 6.56
N ILE A 71 -3.17 -2.30 6.33
CA ILE A 71 -2.12 -2.94 5.54
C ILE A 71 -2.73 -3.23 4.17
N ASP A 72 -2.22 -2.57 3.13
CA ASP A 72 -2.85 -2.57 1.80
C ASP A 72 -2.87 -3.93 1.14
N VAL A 73 -1.76 -4.67 1.24
CA VAL A 73 -1.66 -6.02 0.72
C VAL A 73 -1.17 -6.93 1.84
N MET A 74 -1.96 -7.92 2.18
CA MET A 74 -1.55 -8.94 3.13
C MET A 74 -1.77 -10.31 2.52
N ALA A 75 -0.74 -11.15 2.58
CA ALA A 75 -0.82 -12.51 2.10
C ALA A 75 -0.23 -13.48 3.13
N VAL A 76 -0.73 -14.69 3.13
CA VAL A 76 -0.29 -15.75 4.03
C VAL A 76 0.17 -16.94 3.21
N ASP A 77 1.39 -17.41 3.50
CA ASP A 77 1.94 -18.64 2.97
C ASP A 77 2.03 -19.63 4.13
N GLN A 78 1.02 -20.47 4.27
CA GLN A 78 0.97 -21.45 5.36
C GLN A 78 1.98 -22.57 5.16
N GLN A 79 2.27 -22.89 3.92
CA GLN A 79 3.21 -23.98 3.61
C GLN A 79 4.63 -23.65 4.06
N ASN A 80 5.07 -22.43 3.84
CA ASN A 80 6.41 -21.96 4.19
C ASN A 80 6.43 -21.13 5.47
N LYS A 81 5.29 -20.96 6.12
CA LYS A 81 5.11 -20.20 7.36
C LYS A 81 5.63 -18.77 7.23
N ARG A 82 5.11 -18.04 6.24
CA ARG A 82 5.45 -16.65 5.99
C ARG A 82 4.21 -15.80 5.82
N ILE A 83 4.35 -14.53 6.18
CA ILE A 83 3.33 -13.50 5.96
C ILE A 83 3.96 -12.42 5.11
N PHE A 84 3.23 -11.94 4.12
CA PHE A 84 3.61 -10.78 3.33
C PHE A 84 2.75 -9.59 3.74
N ALA A 85 3.39 -8.47 4.06
CA ALA A 85 2.72 -7.21 4.34
C ALA A 85 3.23 -6.16 3.37
N GLY A 86 2.34 -5.58 2.59
CA GLY A 86 2.67 -4.64 1.54
C GLY A 86 1.97 -3.30 1.68
N GLU A 87 2.67 -2.24 1.32
CA GLU A 87 2.17 -0.88 1.23
C GLU A 87 2.17 -0.44 -0.23
N CYS A 88 1.05 0.14 -0.68
CA CYS A 88 0.88 0.59 -2.06
C CYS A 88 0.90 2.12 -2.11
N LYS A 89 1.79 2.68 -2.93
CA LYS A 89 1.93 4.14 -3.06
C LYS A 89 1.78 4.56 -4.52
N TYR A 90 0.65 5.20 -4.80
CA TYR A 90 0.34 5.78 -6.10
C TYR A 90 0.60 7.28 -6.05
N HIS A 91 1.88 7.65 -6.05
CA HIS A 91 2.33 9.04 -5.96
C HIS A 91 3.15 9.42 -7.18
N SER A 92 3.25 10.72 -7.45
CA SER A 92 4.11 11.25 -8.52
C SER A 92 5.59 11.28 -8.15
N LYS A 93 5.90 11.16 -6.86
CA LYS A 93 7.28 11.17 -6.35
C LYS A 93 7.73 9.77 -5.96
N PRO A 94 9.04 9.49 -6.04
CA PRO A 94 9.58 8.22 -5.56
C PRO A 94 9.30 8.01 -4.08
N VAL A 95 9.06 6.74 -3.70
CA VAL A 95 8.80 6.36 -2.31
C VAL A 95 10.10 6.30 -1.52
N ASP A 96 10.09 6.86 -0.32
CA ASP A 96 11.25 6.93 0.56
C ASP A 96 11.17 5.95 1.73
N ALA A 97 12.28 5.75 2.39
CA ALA A 97 12.46 4.78 3.48
C ALA A 97 11.46 4.88 4.65
N PRO A 98 10.96 6.06 5.05
CA PRO A 98 9.96 6.14 6.12
C PRO A 98 8.71 5.29 5.89
N VAL A 99 8.33 5.05 4.65
CA VAL A 99 7.18 4.19 4.32
C VAL A 99 7.43 2.75 4.80
N TYR A 100 8.63 2.24 4.61
CA TYR A 100 9.01 0.91 5.09
C TYR A 100 8.97 0.82 6.63
N PHE A 101 9.54 1.81 7.31
CA PHE A 101 9.55 1.81 8.77
C PHE A 101 8.14 1.91 9.35
N ALA A 102 7.28 2.72 8.73
CA ALA A 102 5.87 2.83 9.11
C ALA A 102 5.13 1.49 8.92
N LEU A 103 5.41 0.78 7.83
CA LEU A 103 4.84 -0.54 7.57
C LEU A 103 5.26 -1.56 8.63
N LYS A 104 6.53 -1.54 9.03
CA LYS A 104 7.02 -2.41 10.11
C LYS A 104 6.30 -2.14 11.42
N GLU A 105 6.06 -0.89 11.75
CA GLU A 105 5.31 -0.52 12.95
C GLU A 105 3.85 -0.97 12.88
N LYS A 106 3.20 -0.85 11.73
CA LYS A 106 1.84 -1.34 11.52
C LYS A 106 1.74 -2.83 11.84
N VAL A 107 2.64 -3.62 11.29
CA VAL A 107 2.69 -5.07 11.52
C VAL A 107 2.99 -5.36 12.99
N ALA A 108 3.90 -4.60 13.60
CA ALA A 108 4.25 -4.76 15.01
C ALA A 108 3.06 -4.50 15.95
N ARG A 109 2.17 -3.59 15.59
CA ARG A 109 0.96 -3.28 16.38
C ARG A 109 -0.20 -4.23 16.12
N ALA A 110 -0.14 -5.02 15.07
CA ALA A 110 -1.21 -5.93 14.67
C ALA A 110 -1.16 -7.22 15.50
N ASP A 111 -1.57 -7.14 16.75
CA ASP A 111 -1.54 -8.29 17.68
C ASP A 111 -2.32 -9.49 17.19
N GLU A 112 -3.44 -9.26 16.48
CA GLU A 112 -4.26 -10.33 15.92
C GLU A 112 -3.48 -11.17 14.90
N ILE A 113 -2.64 -10.53 14.10
CA ILE A 113 -1.79 -11.21 13.12
C ILE A 113 -0.77 -12.10 13.85
N ARG A 114 -0.16 -11.57 14.89
CA ARG A 114 0.83 -12.32 15.69
C ARG A 114 0.20 -13.51 16.38
N LYS A 115 -1.01 -13.34 16.92
CA LYS A 115 -1.74 -14.43 17.58
C LYS A 115 -2.17 -15.51 16.60
N ALA A 116 -2.60 -15.11 15.41
CA ALA A 116 -3.02 -16.04 14.36
C ALA A 116 -1.83 -16.80 13.75
N TYR A 117 -0.68 -16.14 13.63
CA TYR A 117 0.50 -16.69 12.95
C TYR A 117 1.77 -16.49 13.78
N PRO A 118 1.86 -17.12 14.98
CA PRO A 118 2.94 -16.81 15.92
C PRO A 118 4.34 -17.26 15.48
N SER A 119 4.42 -18.23 14.58
CA SER A 119 5.70 -18.75 14.11
C SER A 119 6.04 -18.36 12.68
N HIS A 120 5.24 -17.45 12.07
CA HIS A 120 5.46 -17.03 10.70
C HIS A 120 6.48 -15.90 10.62
N THR A 121 7.33 -15.96 9.60
CA THR A 121 8.26 -14.88 9.27
C THR A 121 7.52 -13.84 8.44
N VAL A 122 7.81 -12.56 8.67
CA VAL A 122 7.18 -11.47 7.93
C VAL A 122 8.10 -11.00 6.81
N ILE A 123 7.53 -10.92 5.61
CA ILE A 123 8.17 -10.31 4.44
C ILE A 123 7.42 -9.01 4.15
N PHE A 124 8.17 -7.93 3.97
CA PHE A 124 7.60 -6.62 3.68
C PHE A 124 7.74 -6.28 2.21
N GLY A 125 6.77 -5.56 1.68
CA GLY A 125 6.81 -5.10 0.30
C GLY A 125 6.32 -3.68 0.15
N VAL A 126 6.92 -2.93 -0.75
CA VAL A 126 6.46 -1.60 -1.12
C VAL A 126 6.25 -1.58 -2.62
N PHE A 127 5.04 -1.21 -3.02
CA PHE A 127 4.65 -1.06 -4.42
C PHE A 127 4.62 0.43 -4.75
N SER A 128 5.33 0.83 -5.78
CA SER A 128 5.37 2.23 -6.21
C SER A 128 5.14 2.36 -7.70
N LYS A 129 4.35 3.35 -8.06
CA LYS A 129 4.17 3.77 -9.45
C LYS A 129 5.38 4.55 -9.96
N SER A 130 6.03 5.32 -9.10
CA SER A 130 7.04 6.31 -9.49
C SER A 130 8.45 5.97 -9.01
N GLY A 131 8.66 4.72 -8.63
CA GLY A 131 9.97 4.26 -8.20
C GLY A 131 10.27 4.55 -6.74
N PHE A 132 11.56 4.48 -6.39
CA PHE A 132 12.05 4.52 -5.02
C PHE A 132 13.25 5.44 -4.91
N THR A 133 13.40 6.07 -3.74
CA THR A 133 14.62 6.83 -3.45
C THR A 133 15.80 5.88 -3.26
N GLN A 134 17.02 6.40 -3.46
CA GLN A 134 18.23 5.61 -3.22
C GLN A 134 18.30 5.10 -1.78
N ARG A 135 17.82 5.91 -0.83
CA ARG A 135 17.76 5.53 0.57
C ARG A 135 16.90 4.28 0.81
N LEU A 136 15.75 4.16 0.13
CA LEU A 136 14.91 2.98 0.24
C LEU A 136 15.51 1.78 -0.49
N LEU A 137 16.13 2.01 -1.64
CA LEU A 137 16.87 0.96 -2.35
C LEU A 137 18.00 0.38 -1.49
N ASP A 138 18.74 1.25 -0.81
CA ASP A 138 19.81 0.83 0.11
C ASP A 138 19.25 0.03 1.28
N ALA A 139 18.10 0.47 1.82
CA ALA A 139 17.43 -0.27 2.90
C ALA A 139 17.01 -1.67 2.45
N ALA A 140 16.55 -1.82 1.20
CA ALA A 140 16.20 -3.14 0.66
C ALA A 140 17.43 -4.03 0.47
N ASP A 141 18.58 -3.45 0.12
CA ASP A 141 19.84 -4.20 0.04
C ASP A 141 20.29 -4.73 1.39
N GLU A 142 20.03 -3.99 2.46
CA GLU A 142 20.41 -4.37 3.83
C GLU A 142 19.39 -5.32 4.49
N ASN A 143 18.15 -5.35 3.98
CA ASN A 143 17.05 -6.12 4.57
C ASN A 143 16.50 -7.12 3.55
N PRO A 144 16.92 -8.39 3.60
CA PRO A 144 16.46 -9.40 2.64
C PRO A 144 14.97 -9.68 2.69
N ASP A 145 14.29 -9.30 3.77
CA ASP A 145 12.85 -9.44 3.95
C ASP A 145 12.05 -8.27 3.37
N LEU A 146 12.70 -7.26 2.79
CA LEU A 146 12.06 -6.14 2.12
C LEU A 146 12.13 -6.30 0.60
N LEU A 147 10.95 -6.33 -0.04
CA LEU A 147 10.81 -6.42 -1.49
C LEU A 147 10.28 -5.09 -2.03
N LEU A 148 10.81 -4.66 -3.17
CA LEU A 148 10.38 -3.43 -3.83
C LEU A 148 9.82 -3.77 -5.21
N PHE A 149 8.62 -3.27 -5.49
CA PHE A 149 7.90 -3.54 -6.73
C PHE A 149 7.67 -2.22 -7.48
N ASP A 150 8.25 -2.10 -8.67
CA ASP A 150 8.07 -0.96 -9.56
C ASP A 150 7.20 -1.41 -10.74
N GLY A 151 5.94 -0.98 -10.76
CA GLY A 151 4.97 -1.53 -11.70
C GLY A 151 4.80 -3.02 -11.47
N ASP A 152 4.91 -3.81 -12.52
CA ASP A 152 4.86 -5.27 -12.46
C ASP A 152 6.24 -5.94 -12.34
N HIS A 153 7.26 -5.14 -12.04
CA HIS A 153 8.62 -5.62 -11.86
C HIS A 153 9.04 -5.61 -10.41
N ILE A 154 9.71 -6.67 -10.00
CA ILE A 154 10.37 -6.72 -8.71
C ILE A 154 11.81 -6.23 -8.87
N LEU A 155 12.18 -5.22 -8.06
CA LEU A 155 13.54 -4.69 -8.05
C LEU A 155 14.41 -5.43 -7.06
N ARG A 156 13.75 -6.04 -6.06
CA ARG A 156 14.44 -6.72 -4.99
C ARG A 156 13.57 -7.79 -4.39
#